data_8ee4f18207b5bda54292fd731431ea12
#
_entry.id   8ee4f18207b5bda54292fd731431ea12
#
_cell.length_a   1.000
_cell.length_b   1.000
_cell.length_c   1.000
_cell.angle_alpha   90.00
_cell.angle_beta   90.00
_cell.angle_gamma   90.00
#
_symmetry.space_group_name_H-M   'P 1'
#
loop_
_entity.id
_entity.type
_entity.pdbx_description
1 polymer ?
#
loop_
_entity_poly.entity_id
_entity_poly.type
_entity_poly.pdbx_seq_one_letter_code
_entity_poly.pdbx_strand_id
1 'polypeptide(L)'
;MRRSLASLVVGLAVVVALAGVAAADDGGRPLSTTLTGAEEAPGPGDPNATGQSDLTLNQGQNEVCFDISWADVDGTVFAGHIHVAPAGDPGPIVVSLFSGSFTGTDSVSGCVENVDAELIKAIRHDPSAYYVNVHSRPNFPGGAVRGQLGH
;
A
#
# COMPACT_ATOMS: atom_id res chain seq x y z
N MET A 1 -78.58 -4.34 36.92
CA MET A 1 -77.49 -3.35 36.65
C MET A 1 -76.14 -4.04 36.69
N ARG A 2 -75.60 -4.40 35.50
CA ARG A 2 -74.26 -5.01 35.40
C ARG A 2 -73.28 -3.92 34.88
N ARG A 3 -72.32 -3.57 35.69
CA ARG A 3 -71.25 -2.65 35.28
C ARG A 3 -70.12 -3.47 34.70
N SER A 4 -69.82 -3.27 33.41
CA SER A 4 -68.65 -3.83 32.72
C SER A 4 -67.45 -2.93 32.99
N LEU A 5 -66.38 -3.49 33.55
CA LEU A 5 -65.08 -2.87 33.70
C LEU A 5 -64.31 -3.18 32.45
N ALA A 6 -64.01 -2.19 31.66
CA ALA A 6 -63.09 -2.29 30.53
C ALA A 6 -61.65 -2.11 31.04
N SER A 7 -60.87 -3.17 30.93
CA SER A 7 -59.42 -3.13 31.22
C SER A 7 -58.67 -2.57 30.04
N LEU A 8 -58.00 -1.44 30.24
CA LEU A 8 -57.13 -0.81 29.27
C LEU A 8 -55.70 -1.43 29.41
N VAL A 9 -55.31 -2.22 28.42
CA VAL A 9 -53.95 -2.75 28.34
C VAL A 9 -53.10 -1.74 27.59
N VAL A 10 -52.20 -1.04 28.31
CA VAL A 10 -51.21 -0.16 27.73
C VAL A 10 -49.99 -1.01 27.34
N GLY A 11 -49.86 -1.27 26.06
CA GLY A 11 -48.69 -1.95 25.50
C GLY A 11 -47.49 -1.00 25.44
N LEU A 12 -46.47 -1.30 26.24
CA LEU A 12 -45.17 -0.61 26.20
C LEU A 12 -44.35 -1.14 25.00
N ALA A 13 -44.31 -0.40 23.92
CA ALA A 13 -43.44 -0.71 22.78
C ALA A 13 -41.98 -0.32 23.12
N VAL A 14 -41.13 -1.31 23.37
CA VAL A 14 -39.71 -1.14 23.53
C VAL A 14 -39.10 -0.99 22.13
N VAL A 15 -38.72 0.23 21.77
CA VAL A 15 -37.94 0.50 20.55
C VAL A 15 -36.49 0.18 20.88
N VAL A 16 -35.98 -0.97 20.46
CA VAL A 16 -34.55 -1.30 20.48
C VAL A 16 -33.90 -0.54 19.33
N ALA A 17 -33.25 0.58 19.61
CA ALA A 17 -32.38 1.23 18.65
C ALA A 17 -31.12 0.35 18.49
N LEU A 18 -31.01 -0.37 17.36
CA LEU A 18 -29.75 -0.94 16.94
C LEU A 18 -28.83 0.25 16.56
N ALA A 19 -27.93 0.62 17.48
CA ALA A 19 -26.77 1.44 17.11
C ALA A 19 -25.93 0.58 16.15
N GLY A 20 -26.07 0.84 14.85
CA GLY A 20 -25.14 0.33 13.86
C GLY A 20 -23.75 0.84 14.24
N VAL A 21 -22.85 -0.07 14.61
CA VAL A 21 -21.41 0.21 14.67
C VAL A 21 -21.05 0.45 13.21
N ALA A 22 -20.93 1.72 12.80
CA ALA A 22 -20.21 2.04 11.58
C ALA A 22 -18.79 1.50 11.82
N ALA A 23 -18.43 0.39 11.17
CA ALA A 23 -17.05 0.03 11.02
C ALA A 23 -16.41 1.28 10.39
N ALA A 24 -15.49 1.92 11.12
CA ALA A 24 -14.61 2.88 10.52
C ALA A 24 -13.95 2.11 9.36
N ASP A 25 -14.20 2.57 8.14
CA ASP A 25 -13.42 2.12 7.00
C ASP A 25 -12.00 2.58 7.30
N ASP A 26 -11.17 1.66 7.82
CA ASP A 26 -9.72 1.89 8.00
C ASP A 26 -9.04 1.96 6.64
N GLY A 27 -9.80 2.38 5.62
CA GLY A 27 -9.42 2.51 4.25
C GLY A 27 -8.10 3.23 4.10
N GLY A 28 -7.06 2.44 3.95
CA GLY A 28 -5.74 2.95 3.66
C GLY A 28 -5.78 3.81 2.40
N ARG A 29 -4.91 4.81 2.31
CA ARG A 29 -4.78 5.60 1.09
C ARG A 29 -4.14 4.75 -0.01
N PRO A 30 -4.83 4.47 -1.13
CA PRO A 30 -4.21 3.81 -2.27
C PRO A 30 -3.27 4.77 -2.99
N LEU A 31 -2.15 4.26 -3.46
CA LEU A 31 -1.20 4.92 -4.35
C LEU A 31 -0.77 3.92 -5.41
N SER A 32 -0.79 4.34 -6.68
CA SER A 32 -0.35 3.51 -7.80
C SER A 32 0.72 4.23 -8.59
N THR A 33 1.73 3.51 -9.07
CA THR A 33 2.74 4.06 -9.97
C THR A 33 3.26 3.01 -10.94
N THR A 34 3.56 3.44 -12.17
CA THR A 34 4.28 2.62 -13.14
C THR A 34 5.77 2.68 -12.83
N LEU A 35 6.45 1.54 -12.95
CA LEU A 35 7.88 1.39 -12.75
C LEU A 35 8.59 1.24 -14.08
N THR A 36 9.69 1.95 -14.32
CA THR A 36 10.53 1.81 -15.51
C THR A 36 12.01 1.90 -15.15
N GLY A 37 12.86 1.28 -15.96
CA GLY A 37 14.31 1.39 -15.77
C GLY A 37 14.84 2.81 -16.06
N ALA A 38 14.14 3.58 -16.88
CA ALA A 38 14.52 4.96 -17.19
C ALA A 38 14.42 5.91 -15.99
N GLU A 39 13.55 5.61 -15.03
CA GLU A 39 13.36 6.39 -13.80
C GLU A 39 14.42 6.11 -12.71
N GLU A 40 15.23 5.04 -12.88
CA GLU A 40 16.27 4.69 -11.88
C GLU A 40 17.35 5.76 -11.75
N ALA A 41 17.74 6.02 -10.50
CA ALA A 41 18.80 6.95 -10.14
C ALA A 41 19.65 6.41 -8.96
N PRO A 42 20.99 6.47 -9.04
CA PRO A 42 21.76 6.86 -10.22
C PRO A 42 21.70 5.75 -11.28
N GLY A 43 21.08 6.07 -12.41
CA GLY A 43 20.85 5.13 -13.49
C GLY A 43 22.11 4.56 -14.16
N PRO A 44 21.91 3.76 -15.21
CA PRO A 44 20.61 3.31 -15.70
C PRO A 44 20.08 2.08 -14.96
N GLY A 45 18.75 1.98 -14.84
CA GLY A 45 18.08 0.72 -14.55
C GLY A 45 18.00 -0.17 -15.79
N ASP A 46 17.14 -1.18 -15.75
CA ASP A 46 16.91 -2.09 -16.84
C ASP A 46 16.12 -1.39 -17.97
N PRO A 47 16.71 -1.16 -19.15
CA PRO A 47 16.07 -0.35 -20.19
C PRO A 47 14.83 -1.00 -20.82
N ASN A 48 14.67 -2.31 -20.67
CA ASN A 48 13.56 -3.06 -21.27
C ASN A 48 12.47 -3.39 -20.24
N ALA A 49 12.82 -3.33 -18.94
CA ALA A 49 11.91 -3.72 -17.86
C ALA A 49 10.87 -2.63 -17.57
N THR A 50 9.69 -3.12 -17.21
CA THR A 50 8.58 -2.31 -16.71
C THR A 50 7.95 -2.97 -15.49
N GLY A 51 7.15 -2.23 -14.76
CA GLY A 51 6.38 -2.76 -13.63
C GLY A 51 5.23 -1.84 -13.24
N GLN A 52 4.44 -2.33 -12.30
CA GLN A 52 3.36 -1.60 -11.64
C GLN A 52 3.49 -1.81 -10.14
N SER A 53 3.28 -0.76 -9.38
CA SER A 53 3.19 -0.82 -7.92
C SER A 53 1.89 -0.23 -7.46
N ASP A 54 1.10 -1.02 -6.74
CA ASP A 54 -0.11 -0.60 -6.05
C ASP A 54 0.11 -0.74 -4.54
N LEU A 55 0.06 0.38 -3.83
CA LEU A 55 0.25 0.47 -2.39
C LEU A 55 -1.06 0.83 -1.69
N THR A 56 -1.24 0.34 -0.47
CA THR A 56 -2.28 0.80 0.45
C THR A 56 -1.63 1.21 1.77
N LEU A 57 -1.75 2.50 2.12
CA LEU A 57 -1.11 3.09 3.30
C LEU A 57 -2.09 3.15 4.48
N ASN A 58 -1.99 2.22 5.41
CA ASN A 58 -2.88 2.04 6.58
C ASN A 58 -2.25 2.66 7.83
N GLN A 59 -2.35 3.99 7.98
CA GLN A 59 -1.73 4.70 9.11
C GLN A 59 -2.27 4.23 10.47
N GLY A 60 -3.58 3.95 10.57
CA GLY A 60 -4.21 3.49 11.82
C GLY A 60 -3.79 2.10 12.27
N GLN A 61 -3.24 1.29 11.35
CA GLN A 61 -2.76 -0.06 11.58
C GLN A 61 -1.22 -0.15 11.59
N ASN A 62 -0.51 0.96 11.32
CA ASN A 62 0.94 0.98 11.15
C ASN A 62 1.41 0.01 10.07
N GLU A 63 0.68 -0.04 8.94
CA GLU A 63 0.86 -1.04 7.91
C GLU A 63 0.93 -0.42 6.51
N VAL A 64 1.77 -1.00 5.65
CA VAL A 64 1.84 -0.72 4.23
C VAL A 64 1.61 -2.04 3.48
N CYS A 65 0.47 -2.17 2.80
CA CYS A 65 0.22 -3.27 1.89
C CYS A 65 0.64 -2.91 0.47
N PHE A 66 1.05 -3.93 -0.30
CA PHE A 66 1.55 -3.75 -1.65
C PHE A 66 1.14 -4.89 -2.57
N ASP A 67 0.95 -4.58 -3.85
CA ASP A 67 0.91 -5.50 -4.97
C ASP A 67 1.84 -4.93 -6.05
N ILE A 68 2.92 -5.66 -6.35
CA ILE A 68 3.96 -5.20 -7.27
C ILE A 68 4.16 -6.26 -8.34
N SER A 69 4.06 -5.85 -9.60
CA SER A 69 4.34 -6.68 -10.77
C SER A 69 5.47 -6.09 -11.59
N TRP A 70 6.13 -6.96 -12.37
CA TRP A 70 7.22 -6.59 -13.28
C TRP A 70 7.20 -7.46 -14.53
N ALA A 71 7.75 -6.92 -15.61
CA ALA A 71 7.95 -7.62 -16.87
C ALA A 71 9.32 -7.29 -17.44
N ASP A 72 9.91 -8.25 -18.13
CA ASP A 72 11.17 -8.14 -18.87
C ASP A 72 12.37 -7.70 -18.00
N VAL A 73 12.34 -7.99 -16.70
CA VAL A 73 13.46 -7.70 -15.79
C VAL A 73 14.58 -8.72 -16.00
N ASP A 74 15.75 -8.24 -16.37
CA ASP A 74 16.94 -9.06 -16.49
C ASP A 74 17.46 -9.55 -15.15
N GLY A 75 17.57 -10.89 -15.02
CA GLY A 75 18.03 -11.55 -13.80
C GLY A 75 16.90 -11.99 -12.88
N THR A 76 17.24 -12.25 -11.63
CA THR A 76 16.28 -12.69 -10.61
C THR A 76 15.93 -11.51 -9.71
N VAL A 77 14.66 -11.14 -9.66
CA VAL A 77 14.17 -10.15 -8.70
C VAL A 77 14.40 -10.65 -7.28
N PHE A 78 14.92 -9.79 -6.41
CA PHE A 78 15.24 -10.19 -5.04
C PHE A 78 14.76 -9.23 -3.95
N ALA A 79 14.40 -7.99 -4.29
CA ALA A 79 13.91 -7.02 -3.30
C ALA A 79 13.09 -5.91 -3.96
N GLY A 80 12.22 -5.29 -3.16
CA GLY A 80 11.51 -4.07 -3.48
C GLY A 80 11.37 -3.19 -2.24
N HIS A 81 11.48 -1.86 -2.45
CA HIS A 81 11.53 -0.90 -1.35
C HIS A 81 10.73 0.37 -1.67
N ILE A 82 10.33 1.08 -0.60
CA ILE A 82 10.01 2.50 -0.69
C ILE A 82 11.23 3.29 -0.21
N HIS A 83 11.61 4.31 -0.97
CA HIS A 83 12.70 5.23 -0.68
C HIS A 83 12.18 6.66 -0.53
N VAL A 84 12.95 7.54 0.11
CA VAL A 84 12.67 8.97 0.18
C VAL A 84 13.68 9.75 -0.65
N ALA A 85 13.25 10.27 -1.80
CA ALA A 85 13.92 11.27 -2.63
C ALA A 85 12.96 11.75 -3.73
N PRO A 86 13.17 12.95 -4.29
CA PRO A 86 12.43 13.39 -5.47
C PRO A 86 12.87 12.60 -6.72
N ALA A 87 12.12 12.77 -7.81
CA ALA A 87 12.45 12.16 -9.10
C ALA A 87 13.86 12.54 -9.58
N GLY A 88 14.60 11.55 -10.07
CA GLY A 88 15.97 11.73 -10.56
C GLY A 88 17.08 11.69 -9.50
N ASP A 89 16.75 11.70 -8.21
CA ASP A 89 17.72 11.60 -7.12
C ASP A 89 17.62 10.24 -6.40
N PRO A 90 18.74 9.61 -6.03
CA PRO A 90 18.76 8.45 -5.17
C PRO A 90 18.48 8.84 -3.72
N GLY A 91 17.81 7.95 -2.97
CA GLY A 91 17.52 8.18 -1.55
C GLY A 91 17.62 6.93 -0.69
N PRO A 92 17.62 7.08 0.64
CA PRO A 92 17.65 5.94 1.54
C PRO A 92 16.32 5.15 1.51
N ILE A 93 16.42 3.85 1.82
CA ILE A 93 15.27 2.98 2.04
C ILE A 93 14.54 3.46 3.30
N VAL A 94 13.21 3.61 3.21
CA VAL A 94 12.35 3.91 4.36
C VAL A 94 11.38 2.78 4.69
N VAL A 95 11.00 1.94 3.69
CA VAL A 95 10.23 0.71 3.91
C VAL A 95 10.80 -0.40 3.02
N SER A 96 11.19 -1.53 3.62
CA SER A 96 11.47 -2.76 2.87
C SER A 96 10.17 -3.50 2.64
N LEU A 97 9.70 -3.56 1.38
CA LEU A 97 8.43 -4.19 1.02
C LEU A 97 8.56 -5.72 0.99
N PHE A 98 9.56 -6.19 0.25
CA PHE A 98 9.82 -7.63 0.15
C PHE A 98 11.30 -7.91 -0.09
N SER A 99 11.73 -9.14 0.26
CA SER A 99 13.06 -9.67 -0.06
C SER A 99 13.01 -11.19 -0.22
N GLY A 100 13.86 -11.74 -1.08
CA GLY A 100 13.89 -13.18 -1.35
C GLY A 100 14.55 -13.53 -2.68
N SER A 101 14.05 -14.57 -3.33
CA SER A 101 14.42 -14.97 -4.70
C SER A 101 13.15 -15.27 -5.46
N PHE A 102 12.82 -14.43 -6.42
CA PHE A 102 11.58 -14.48 -7.19
C PHE A 102 11.86 -14.97 -8.61
N THR A 103 12.29 -16.24 -8.71
CA THR A 103 12.57 -16.90 -10.00
C THR A 103 11.29 -17.49 -10.55
N GLY A 104 10.95 -17.13 -11.80
CA GLY A 104 9.76 -17.66 -12.48
C GLY A 104 8.43 -17.08 -11.99
N THR A 105 8.48 -15.97 -11.28
CA THR A 105 7.32 -15.13 -10.93
C THR A 105 7.53 -13.74 -11.49
N ASP A 106 6.43 -13.05 -11.76
CA ASP A 106 6.36 -11.69 -12.30
C ASP A 106 5.64 -10.71 -11.36
N SER A 107 5.28 -11.17 -10.17
CA SER A 107 4.61 -10.34 -9.15
C SER A 107 4.82 -10.86 -7.73
N VAL A 108 4.59 -9.96 -6.77
CA VAL A 108 4.55 -10.26 -5.34
C VAL A 108 3.60 -9.31 -4.64
N SER A 109 2.84 -9.82 -3.69
CA SER A 109 1.96 -9.01 -2.84
C SER A 109 2.12 -9.38 -1.37
N GLY A 110 1.80 -8.43 -0.49
CA GLY A 110 1.87 -8.62 0.96
C GLY A 110 1.65 -7.33 1.72
N CYS A 111 1.88 -7.39 3.03
CA CYS A 111 1.82 -6.22 3.90
C CYS A 111 3.06 -6.18 4.79
N VAL A 112 3.58 -4.98 5.04
CA VAL A 112 4.64 -4.69 6.02
C VAL A 112 3.99 -4.09 7.24
N GLU A 113 4.07 -4.79 8.35
CA GLU A 113 3.54 -4.35 9.64
C GLU A 113 4.58 -3.53 10.42
N ASN A 114 4.11 -2.80 11.45
CA ASN A 114 4.94 -1.97 12.34
C ASN A 114 5.74 -0.89 11.62
N VAL A 115 5.20 -0.37 10.52
CA VAL A 115 5.73 0.84 9.86
C VAL A 115 5.37 2.06 10.69
N ASP A 116 6.31 2.98 10.88
CA ASP A 116 6.09 4.20 11.65
C ASP A 116 4.89 5.00 11.10
N ALA A 117 3.91 5.28 11.97
CA ALA A 117 2.70 6.01 11.61
C ALA A 117 2.99 7.43 11.05
N GLU A 118 4.03 8.10 11.53
CA GLU A 118 4.43 9.42 11.02
C GLU A 118 5.09 9.31 9.64
N LEU A 119 5.82 8.23 9.37
CA LEU A 119 6.32 7.94 8.03
C LEU A 119 5.16 7.69 7.05
N ILE A 120 4.19 6.84 7.42
CA ILE A 120 3.00 6.58 6.60
C ILE A 120 2.25 7.89 6.32
N LYS A 121 2.08 8.73 7.34
CA LYS A 121 1.45 10.04 7.21
C LYS A 121 2.24 10.97 6.27
N ALA A 122 3.57 10.98 6.36
CA ALA A 122 4.42 11.78 5.48
C ALA A 122 4.28 11.34 4.01
N ILE A 123 4.32 10.02 3.72
CA ILE A 123 4.11 9.47 2.37
C ILE A 123 2.71 9.84 1.84
N ARG A 124 1.67 9.76 2.69
CA ARG A 124 0.30 10.14 2.32
C ARG A 124 0.15 11.62 2.01
N HIS A 125 0.91 12.48 2.69
CA HIS A 125 0.83 13.94 2.53
C HIS A 125 1.59 14.44 1.31
N ASP A 126 2.79 13.92 1.10
CA ASP A 126 3.65 14.28 -0.04
C ASP A 126 4.23 13.01 -0.70
N PRO A 127 3.41 12.25 -1.43
CA PRO A 127 3.88 11.03 -2.08
C PRO A 127 4.97 11.30 -3.12
N SER A 128 5.01 12.48 -3.72
CA SER A 128 6.03 12.85 -4.73
C SER A 128 7.45 12.94 -4.17
N ALA A 129 7.62 12.99 -2.85
CA ALA A 129 8.93 12.89 -2.20
C ALA A 129 9.42 11.45 -2.02
N TYR A 130 8.65 10.45 -2.48
CA TYR A 130 8.96 9.03 -2.31
C TYR A 130 8.84 8.27 -3.62
N TYR A 131 9.55 7.14 -3.72
CA TYR A 131 9.48 6.26 -4.87
C TYR A 131 9.52 4.78 -4.46
N VAL A 132 8.99 3.93 -5.33
CA VAL A 132 9.15 2.48 -5.25
C VAL A 132 10.21 2.05 -6.25
N ASN A 133 11.06 1.09 -5.86
CA ASN A 133 11.91 0.40 -6.82
C ASN A 133 11.95 -1.11 -6.58
N VAL A 134 12.36 -1.83 -7.64
CA VAL A 134 12.57 -3.28 -7.64
C VAL A 134 13.99 -3.56 -8.09
N HIS A 135 14.64 -4.51 -7.43
CA HIS A 135 16.04 -4.89 -7.67
C HIS A 135 16.16 -6.29 -8.24
N SER A 136 17.12 -6.50 -9.14
CA SER A 136 17.42 -7.83 -9.66
C SER A 136 18.91 -8.16 -9.61
N ARG A 137 19.24 -9.45 -9.62
CA ARG A 137 20.62 -9.97 -9.64
C ARG A 137 20.85 -10.85 -10.85
N PRO A 138 22.07 -10.84 -11.42
CA PRO A 138 23.22 -10.02 -11.02
C PRO A 138 23.22 -8.62 -11.63
N ASN A 139 22.29 -8.28 -12.53
CA ASN A 139 22.44 -7.16 -13.46
C ASN A 139 22.11 -5.79 -12.85
N PHE A 140 21.05 -5.70 -12.03
CA PHE A 140 20.56 -4.43 -11.46
C PHE A 140 20.40 -4.47 -9.94
N PRO A 141 21.50 -4.70 -9.18
CA PRO A 141 21.42 -4.76 -7.71
C PRO A 141 21.16 -3.38 -7.09
N GLY A 142 21.40 -2.29 -7.82
CA GLY A 142 21.11 -0.93 -7.40
C GLY A 142 19.66 -0.50 -7.66
N GLY A 143 18.96 -1.18 -8.57
CA GLY A 143 17.59 -0.94 -9.00
C GLY A 143 17.42 -1.30 -10.47
N ALA A 144 16.43 -2.13 -10.76
CA ALA A 144 16.06 -2.50 -12.13
C ALA A 144 15.00 -1.55 -12.68
N VAL A 145 13.95 -1.30 -11.90
CA VAL A 145 12.85 -0.39 -12.26
C VAL A 145 12.44 0.45 -11.06
N ARG A 146 12.06 1.69 -11.32
CA ARG A 146 11.63 2.69 -10.33
C ARG A 146 10.38 3.42 -10.80
N GLY A 147 9.54 3.86 -9.86
CA GLY A 147 8.44 4.78 -10.12
C GLY A 147 8.24 5.74 -8.95
N GLN A 148 8.13 7.04 -9.25
CA GLN A 148 7.83 8.06 -8.27
C GLN A 148 6.37 7.94 -7.84
N LEU A 149 6.09 8.03 -6.55
CA LEU A 149 4.72 8.05 -6.06
C LEU A 149 4.06 9.41 -6.34
N GLY A 150 2.72 9.43 -6.51
CA GLY A 150 1.97 10.68 -6.64
C GLY A 150 1.89 11.28 -8.05
N HIS A 151 2.16 10.48 -9.07
CA HIS A 151 1.95 10.83 -10.48
C HIS A 151 0.66 10.21 -11.00
#